data_f1d7e967314b7cc3f4dad360ce45bc54
#
_entry.id   f1d7e967314b7cc3f4dad360ce45bc54
#
_cell.length_a   1.000
_cell.length_b   1.000
_cell.length_c   1.000
_cell.angle_alpha   90.00
_cell.angle_beta   90.00
_cell.angle_gamma   90.00
#
_symmetry.space_group_name_H-M   'P 1'
#
loop_
_entity.id
_entity.type
_entity.pdbx_description
1 polymer ?
#
loop_
_entity_poly.entity_id
_entity_poly.type
_entity_poly.pdbx_seq_one_letter_code
_entity_poly.pdbx_strand_id
1 'polypeptide(L)'
;VQTAFKCACVLRDTINPYLLRRMKDDVKANLSLPDKNEQVLFCRLTEEQRQVYQSFLDSKEVYQILNGDMQVFSGLIALRKICNHPDLFSGGPRILKGIPEDQLTEEEHFGFWKRSGKLMVVESLLRLWFKQGQRVLLFTQSRQMLDILEVFVREKDYSYLKMDGTTAIASRQPLIARYNEDKSIFIFLLTTKVGGLGVNLTGANRVIIYDPDWNPSTDTQARERAWRIGQKQQVTIYRLLTAGTIEEKIYHRQIFKQFLTNRVLKDPKQRRFFKSNDIYELFTLADPDGTQGTETSAIFAGLSVHIVIRETF
;
A
#
# COMPACT_ATOMS: atom_id res chain seq x y z
N VAL A 1 9.04 30.38 7.51
CA VAL A 1 9.87 29.17 7.68
C VAL A 1 10.75 29.31 8.93
N GLN A 2 11.54 30.38 9.07
CA GLN A 2 12.48 30.56 10.18
C GLN A 2 11.80 30.67 11.57
N THR A 3 10.67 31.35 11.65
CA THR A 3 9.87 31.46 12.88
C THR A 3 9.29 30.10 13.30
N ALA A 4 8.74 29.34 12.35
CA ALA A 4 8.21 28.01 12.59
C ALA A 4 9.30 27.03 13.09
N PHE A 5 10.51 27.12 12.52
CA PHE A 5 11.65 26.33 12.97
C PHE A 5 12.06 26.67 14.42
N LYS A 6 12.15 27.96 14.75
CA LYS A 6 12.46 28.41 16.13
C LYS A 6 11.42 27.93 17.12
N CYS A 7 10.12 28.05 16.80
CA CYS A 7 9.03 27.53 17.63
C CYS A 7 9.13 26.02 17.83
N ALA A 8 9.44 25.27 16.79
CA ALA A 8 9.62 23.83 16.89
C ALA A 8 10.81 23.44 17.77
N CYS A 9 11.93 24.18 17.69
CA CYS A 9 13.08 23.97 18.57
C CYS A 9 12.73 24.23 20.04
N VAL A 10 12.09 25.37 20.34
CA VAL A 10 11.67 25.71 21.72
C VAL A 10 10.71 24.64 22.26
N LEU A 11 9.72 24.23 21.47
CA LEU A 11 8.78 23.17 21.85
C LEU A 11 9.50 21.85 22.16
N ARG A 12 10.40 21.44 21.28
CA ARG A 12 11.22 20.22 21.47
C ARG A 12 12.01 20.30 22.79
N ASP A 13 12.72 21.40 23.00
CA ASP A 13 13.60 21.56 24.16
C ASP A 13 12.79 21.64 25.48
N THR A 14 11.57 22.17 25.42
CA THR A 14 10.63 22.20 26.52
C THR A 14 10.08 20.83 26.88
N ILE A 15 9.79 19.99 25.86
CA ILE A 15 9.17 18.68 26.04
C ILE A 15 10.20 17.58 26.35
N ASN A 16 11.42 17.68 25.84
CA ASN A 16 12.45 16.66 25.98
C ASN A 16 12.66 16.14 27.41
N PRO A 17 12.70 16.98 28.47
CA PRO A 17 12.86 16.48 29.82
C PRO A 17 11.72 15.58 30.32
N TYR A 18 10.55 15.70 29.71
CA TYR A 18 9.32 14.94 30.06
C TYR A 18 8.98 13.82 29.11
N LEU A 19 9.73 13.68 28.00
CA LEU A 19 9.47 12.70 26.97
C LEU A 19 10.52 11.58 26.99
N LEU A 20 10.08 10.38 27.31
CA LEU A 20 10.91 9.19 27.17
C LEU A 20 10.63 8.54 25.80
N ARG A 21 11.53 8.70 24.85
CA ARG A 21 11.46 8.03 23.54
C ARG A 21 12.61 7.02 23.43
N ARG A 22 12.27 5.77 23.12
CA ARG A 22 13.22 4.71 22.79
C ARG A 22 12.94 4.23 21.38
N MET A 23 13.98 4.10 20.57
CA MET A 23 13.88 3.37 19.31
C MET A 23 13.94 1.87 19.60
N LYS A 24 13.28 1.06 18.78
CA LYS A 24 13.32 -0.41 18.94
C LYS A 24 14.74 -0.96 18.90
N ASP A 25 15.60 -0.38 18.07
CA ASP A 25 17.01 -0.78 17.95
C ASP A 25 17.82 -0.46 19.20
N ASP A 26 17.51 0.64 19.92
CA ASP A 26 18.19 1.03 21.17
C ASP A 26 17.92 0.04 22.31
N VAL A 27 16.79 -0.65 22.26
CA VAL A 27 16.33 -1.58 23.32
C VAL A 27 16.25 -3.03 22.86
N LYS A 28 16.70 -3.32 21.64
CA LYS A 28 16.62 -4.64 21.00
C LYS A 28 17.25 -5.74 21.87
N ALA A 29 18.33 -5.43 22.58
CA ALA A 29 18.98 -6.36 23.50
C ALA A 29 18.11 -6.73 24.73
N ASN A 30 17.17 -5.85 25.10
CA ASN A 30 16.28 -6.01 26.26
C ASN A 30 14.87 -6.46 25.89
N LEU A 31 14.55 -6.50 24.57
CA LEU A 31 13.24 -6.88 24.05
C LEU A 31 13.39 -8.18 23.23
N SER A 32 12.70 -9.22 23.64
CA SER A 32 12.55 -10.44 22.85
C SER A 32 11.56 -10.22 21.68
N LEU A 33 11.88 -9.33 20.73
CA LEU A 33 11.12 -9.21 19.52
C LEU A 33 11.63 -10.20 18.47
N PRO A 34 10.75 -10.99 17.83
CA PRO A 34 11.13 -11.85 16.71
C PRO A 34 11.55 -11.02 15.50
N ASP A 35 12.18 -11.66 14.53
CA ASP A 35 12.62 -11.01 13.31
C ASP A 35 11.45 -10.50 12.47
N LYS A 36 11.71 -9.41 11.75
CA LYS A 36 10.81 -8.80 10.79
C LYS A 36 11.43 -8.93 9.39
N ASN A 37 10.65 -9.44 8.45
CA ASN A 37 11.01 -9.51 7.04
C ASN A 37 10.08 -8.61 6.22
N GLU A 38 10.64 -7.72 5.43
CA GLU A 38 9.89 -6.81 4.56
C GLU A 38 10.20 -7.11 3.09
N GLN A 39 9.16 -7.19 2.27
CA GLN A 39 9.27 -7.41 0.83
C GLN A 39 8.39 -6.43 0.08
N VAL A 40 8.87 -6.01 -1.09
CA VAL A 40 8.09 -5.23 -2.05
C VAL A 40 7.79 -6.15 -3.22
N LEU A 41 6.50 -6.34 -3.52
CA LEU A 41 6.03 -7.14 -4.64
C LEU A 41 5.55 -6.22 -5.76
N PHE A 42 6.16 -6.35 -6.93
CA PHE A 42 5.73 -5.67 -8.14
C PHE A 42 4.68 -6.52 -8.84
N CYS A 43 3.45 -6.01 -8.87
CA CYS A 43 2.32 -6.67 -9.51
C CYS A 43 2.16 -6.13 -10.93
N ARG A 44 1.86 -6.99 -11.87
CA ARG A 44 1.55 -6.57 -13.25
C ARG A 44 0.10 -6.12 -13.32
N LEU A 45 -0.17 -5.06 -14.08
CA LEU A 45 -1.52 -4.73 -14.48
C LEU A 45 -2.09 -5.89 -15.31
N THR A 46 -3.37 -6.21 -15.12
CA THR A 46 -4.08 -7.05 -16.08
C THR A 46 -4.21 -6.31 -17.43
N GLU A 47 -4.46 -7.03 -18.51
CA GLU A 47 -4.64 -6.39 -19.81
C GLU A 47 -5.80 -5.37 -19.79
N GLU A 48 -6.88 -5.69 -19.12
CA GLU A 48 -8.01 -4.78 -18.92
C GLU A 48 -7.61 -3.51 -18.14
N GLN A 49 -6.85 -3.66 -17.05
CA GLN A 49 -6.31 -2.51 -16.31
C GLN A 49 -5.38 -1.66 -17.18
N ARG A 50 -4.52 -2.29 -17.97
CA ARG A 50 -3.60 -1.60 -18.86
C ARG A 50 -4.34 -0.76 -19.89
N GLN A 51 -5.38 -1.31 -20.50
CA GLN A 51 -6.23 -0.58 -21.45
C GLN A 51 -6.93 0.61 -20.80
N VAL A 52 -7.48 0.44 -19.60
CA VAL A 52 -8.13 1.53 -18.86
C VAL A 52 -7.10 2.60 -18.46
N TYR A 53 -5.93 2.20 -18.01
CA TYR A 53 -4.85 3.10 -17.63
C TYR A 53 -4.36 3.93 -18.83
N GLN A 54 -4.07 3.29 -19.95
CA GLN A 54 -3.62 3.96 -21.17
C GLN A 54 -4.71 4.89 -21.74
N SER A 55 -5.96 4.44 -21.76
CA SER A 55 -7.10 5.25 -22.19
C SER A 55 -7.25 6.53 -21.36
N PHE A 56 -7.03 6.45 -20.05
CA PHE A 56 -7.02 7.62 -19.18
C PHE A 56 -5.84 8.54 -19.49
N LEU A 57 -4.64 8.02 -19.70
CA LEU A 57 -3.47 8.82 -20.08
C LEU A 57 -3.68 9.59 -21.40
N ASP A 58 -4.40 9.00 -22.34
CA ASP A 58 -4.73 9.61 -23.64
C ASP A 58 -5.97 10.50 -23.60
N SER A 59 -6.57 10.70 -22.43
CA SER A 59 -7.79 11.47 -22.26
C SER A 59 -7.57 12.98 -22.34
N LYS A 60 -8.64 13.71 -22.63
CA LYS A 60 -8.66 15.18 -22.61
C LYS A 60 -8.30 15.74 -21.23
N GLU A 61 -8.69 15.04 -20.15
CA GLU A 61 -8.39 15.44 -18.78
C GLU A 61 -6.89 15.50 -18.53
N VAL A 62 -6.15 14.46 -18.92
CA VAL A 62 -4.68 14.42 -18.78
C VAL A 62 -4.03 15.49 -19.67
N TYR A 63 -4.53 15.71 -20.88
CA TYR A 63 -4.05 16.79 -21.73
C TYR A 63 -4.19 18.16 -21.05
N GLN A 64 -5.33 18.43 -20.43
CA GLN A 64 -5.55 19.68 -19.67
C GLN A 64 -4.62 19.78 -18.44
N ILE A 65 -4.38 18.68 -17.73
CA ILE A 65 -3.43 18.65 -16.61
C ILE A 65 -2.02 19.01 -17.09
N LEU A 66 -1.57 18.40 -18.19
CA LEU A 66 -0.23 18.64 -18.75
C LEU A 66 -0.05 20.08 -19.26
N ASN A 67 -1.12 20.72 -19.70
CA ASN A 67 -1.11 22.12 -20.12
C ASN A 67 -1.27 23.12 -18.97
N GLY A 68 -1.49 22.65 -17.74
CA GLY A 68 -1.68 23.51 -16.57
C GLY A 68 -3.11 24.00 -16.36
N ASP A 69 -4.07 23.55 -17.16
CA ASP A 69 -5.47 23.98 -17.10
C ASP A 69 -6.26 23.26 -15.99
N MET A 70 -5.75 22.15 -15.48
CA MET A 70 -6.34 21.38 -14.38
C MET A 70 -5.31 20.98 -13.34
N GLN A 71 -5.78 20.73 -12.12
CA GLN A 71 -4.91 20.27 -11.04
C GLN A 71 -4.40 18.83 -11.27
N VAL A 72 -3.10 18.64 -11.07
CA VAL A 72 -2.43 17.33 -11.20
C VAL A 72 -3.03 16.27 -10.28
N PHE A 73 -3.51 16.69 -9.12
CA PHE A 73 -3.95 15.79 -8.05
C PHE A 73 -5.13 14.90 -8.45
N SER A 74 -6.08 15.43 -9.23
CA SER A 74 -7.23 14.64 -9.71
C SER A 74 -6.80 13.49 -10.61
N GLY A 75 -5.84 13.72 -11.50
CA GLY A 75 -5.27 12.69 -12.37
C GLY A 75 -4.52 11.61 -11.60
N LEU A 76 -3.77 11.99 -10.57
CA LEU A 76 -3.07 11.03 -9.72
C LEU A 76 -4.03 10.13 -8.94
N ILE A 77 -5.14 10.69 -8.45
CA ILE A 77 -6.19 9.91 -7.77
C ILE A 77 -6.80 8.89 -8.75
N ALA A 78 -7.13 9.30 -9.96
CA ALA A 78 -7.69 8.41 -10.97
C ALA A 78 -6.75 7.24 -11.30
N LEU A 79 -5.46 7.53 -11.53
CA LEU A 79 -4.45 6.50 -11.81
C LEU A 79 -4.27 5.53 -10.63
N ARG A 80 -4.29 6.01 -9.40
CA ARG A 80 -4.22 5.14 -8.22
C ARG A 80 -5.44 4.24 -8.08
N LYS A 81 -6.64 4.74 -8.40
CA LYS A 81 -7.84 3.91 -8.44
C LYS A 81 -7.70 2.77 -9.45
N ILE A 82 -7.21 3.07 -10.65
CA ILE A 82 -7.00 2.06 -11.69
C ILE A 82 -5.98 1.01 -11.24
N CYS A 83 -4.89 1.41 -10.58
CA CYS A 83 -3.90 0.49 -10.03
C CYS A 83 -4.48 -0.45 -8.96
N ASN A 84 -5.40 0.02 -8.15
CA ASN A 84 -6.04 -0.79 -7.13
C ASN A 84 -7.05 -1.77 -7.72
N HIS A 85 -7.94 -1.27 -8.53
CA HIS A 85 -8.92 -2.04 -9.28
C HIS A 85 -9.54 -1.16 -10.37
N PRO A 86 -9.65 -1.63 -11.63
CA PRO A 86 -10.16 -0.80 -12.73
C PRO A 86 -11.61 -0.36 -12.52
N ASP A 87 -12.41 -1.17 -11.83
CA ASP A 87 -13.83 -0.87 -11.57
C ASP A 87 -14.03 0.36 -10.67
N LEU A 88 -13.05 0.70 -9.84
CA LEU A 88 -13.09 1.93 -9.03
C LEU A 88 -13.08 3.19 -9.89
N PHE A 89 -12.54 3.11 -11.09
CA PHE A 89 -12.51 4.20 -12.06
C PHE A 89 -13.66 4.12 -13.06
N SER A 90 -13.89 2.96 -13.66
CA SER A 90 -14.84 2.76 -14.75
C SER A 90 -16.29 2.52 -14.30
N GLY A 91 -16.51 2.14 -13.05
CA GLY A 91 -17.81 1.68 -12.54
C GLY A 91 -18.11 0.21 -12.80
N GLY A 92 -17.21 -0.51 -13.47
CA GLY A 92 -17.31 -1.94 -13.73
C GLY A 92 -18.09 -2.31 -15.00
N PRO A 93 -18.18 -3.61 -15.32
CA PRO A 93 -18.79 -4.11 -16.56
C PRO A 93 -20.27 -3.74 -16.70
N ARG A 94 -21.00 -3.67 -15.60
CA ARG A 94 -22.41 -3.24 -15.62
C ARG A 94 -22.57 -1.86 -16.25
N ILE A 95 -21.73 -0.91 -15.84
CA ILE A 95 -21.76 0.46 -16.37
C ILE A 95 -21.22 0.50 -17.81
N LEU A 96 -20.10 -0.16 -18.06
CA LEU A 96 -19.43 -0.13 -19.36
C LEU A 96 -20.24 -0.80 -20.48
N LYS A 97 -20.93 -1.90 -20.15
CA LYS A 97 -21.69 -2.71 -21.12
C LYS A 97 -23.20 -2.43 -21.09
N GLY A 98 -23.67 -1.64 -20.12
CA GLY A 98 -25.11 -1.36 -19.94
C GLY A 98 -25.94 -2.62 -19.59
N ILE A 99 -25.34 -3.61 -18.94
CA ILE A 99 -26.00 -4.87 -18.58
C ILE A 99 -26.84 -4.67 -17.31
N PRO A 100 -28.12 -5.11 -17.29
CA PRO A 100 -28.93 -5.14 -16.07
C PRO A 100 -28.28 -6.01 -14.98
N GLU A 101 -28.46 -5.63 -13.71
CA GLU A 101 -27.82 -6.29 -12.56
C GLU A 101 -28.17 -7.78 -12.43
N ASP A 102 -29.42 -8.13 -12.76
CA ASP A 102 -29.92 -9.50 -12.75
C ASP A 102 -29.38 -10.40 -13.86
N GLN A 103 -28.73 -9.81 -14.86
CA GLN A 103 -28.12 -10.52 -16.02
C GLN A 103 -26.59 -10.60 -15.94
N LEU A 104 -25.99 -10.07 -14.88
CA LEU A 104 -24.54 -10.13 -14.68
C LEU A 104 -24.08 -11.55 -14.35
N THR A 105 -23.03 -12.00 -15.04
CA THR A 105 -22.31 -13.20 -14.64
C THR A 105 -21.45 -12.92 -13.39
N GLU A 106 -20.99 -13.95 -12.70
CA GLU A 106 -20.10 -13.80 -11.55
C GLU A 106 -18.86 -12.94 -11.90
N GLU A 107 -18.27 -13.17 -13.08
CA GLU A 107 -17.10 -12.42 -13.54
C GLU A 107 -17.40 -10.96 -13.92
N GLU A 108 -18.66 -10.62 -14.13
CA GLU A 108 -19.10 -9.27 -14.50
C GLU A 108 -19.50 -8.43 -13.27
N HIS A 109 -19.52 -9.00 -12.07
CA HIS A 109 -19.81 -8.27 -10.86
C HIS A 109 -18.73 -7.22 -10.57
N PHE A 110 -19.15 -6.11 -9.94
CA PHE A 110 -18.25 -5.05 -9.55
C PHE A 110 -17.17 -5.56 -8.59
N GLY A 111 -15.92 -5.22 -8.88
CA GLY A 111 -14.80 -5.58 -8.03
C GLY A 111 -14.30 -7.02 -8.21
N PHE A 112 -14.69 -7.71 -9.28
CA PHE A 112 -14.22 -9.07 -9.52
C PHE A 112 -12.69 -9.15 -9.51
N TRP A 113 -12.15 -10.06 -8.72
CA TRP A 113 -10.74 -10.07 -8.35
C TRP A 113 -9.76 -10.31 -9.50
N LYS A 114 -10.15 -11.05 -10.54
CA LYS A 114 -9.28 -11.32 -11.70
C LYS A 114 -9.05 -10.11 -12.60
N ARG A 115 -9.80 -9.02 -12.43
CA ARG A 115 -9.54 -7.78 -13.17
C ARG A 115 -8.43 -6.93 -12.55
N SER A 116 -7.98 -7.21 -11.34
CA SER A 116 -6.91 -6.49 -10.66
C SER A 116 -5.67 -7.36 -10.48
N GLY A 117 -4.53 -6.93 -11.00
CA GLY A 117 -3.26 -7.63 -10.83
C GLY A 117 -2.85 -7.78 -9.37
N LYS A 118 -3.02 -6.72 -8.56
CA LYS A 118 -2.77 -6.79 -7.12
C LYS A 118 -3.68 -7.77 -6.40
N LEU A 119 -4.97 -7.78 -6.75
CA LEU A 119 -5.93 -8.65 -6.10
C LEU A 119 -5.69 -10.13 -6.44
N MET A 120 -5.18 -10.41 -7.63
CA MET A 120 -4.69 -11.74 -8.01
C MET A 120 -3.51 -12.19 -7.15
N VAL A 121 -2.58 -11.29 -6.85
CA VAL A 121 -1.45 -11.56 -5.94
C VAL A 121 -1.97 -11.79 -4.51
N VAL A 122 -2.89 -10.98 -4.04
CA VAL A 122 -3.53 -11.15 -2.71
C VAL A 122 -4.22 -12.50 -2.62
N GLU A 123 -4.93 -12.92 -3.66
CA GLU A 123 -5.57 -14.25 -3.69
C GLU A 123 -4.56 -15.37 -3.48
N SER A 124 -3.45 -15.34 -4.18
CA SER A 124 -2.39 -16.34 -4.07
C SER A 124 -1.75 -16.35 -2.68
N LEU A 125 -1.47 -15.17 -2.12
CA LEU A 125 -0.90 -15.04 -0.77
C LEU A 125 -1.86 -15.54 0.31
N LEU A 126 -3.12 -15.14 0.26
CA LEU A 126 -4.12 -15.55 1.25
C LEU A 126 -4.38 -17.05 1.19
N ARG A 127 -4.46 -17.64 0.02
CA ARG A 127 -4.62 -19.09 -0.16
C ARG A 127 -3.46 -19.86 0.46
N LEU A 128 -2.21 -19.41 0.24
CA LEU A 128 -1.03 -20.01 0.82
C LEU A 128 -1.03 -19.89 2.35
N TRP A 129 -1.28 -18.69 2.87
CA TRP A 129 -1.22 -18.45 4.30
C TRP A 129 -2.36 -19.09 5.07
N PHE A 130 -3.54 -19.22 4.47
CA PHE A 130 -4.64 -19.98 5.05
C PHE A 130 -4.25 -21.43 5.27
N LYS A 131 -3.62 -22.07 4.30
CA LYS A 131 -3.11 -23.44 4.42
C LYS A 131 -2.01 -23.59 5.47
N GLN A 132 -1.22 -22.54 5.68
CA GLN A 132 -0.13 -22.53 6.65
C GLN A 132 -0.58 -22.11 8.07
N GLY A 133 -1.86 -21.80 8.26
CA GLY A 133 -2.36 -21.31 9.55
C GLY A 133 -1.84 -19.93 9.94
N GLN A 134 -1.40 -19.12 8.98
CA GLN A 134 -0.93 -17.75 9.24
C GLN A 134 -2.11 -16.79 9.34
N ARG A 135 -1.92 -15.69 10.06
CA ARG A 135 -2.95 -14.66 10.25
C ARG A 135 -2.49 -13.32 9.66
N VAL A 136 -3.41 -12.58 9.06
CA VAL A 136 -3.09 -11.49 8.14
C VAL A 136 -3.75 -10.20 8.54
N LEU A 137 -2.98 -9.10 8.50
CA LEU A 137 -3.49 -7.73 8.44
C LEU A 137 -3.43 -7.26 6.99
N LEU A 138 -4.53 -6.75 6.48
CA LEU A 138 -4.61 -6.22 5.11
C LEU A 138 -5.02 -4.75 5.16
N PHE A 139 -4.08 -3.88 4.80
CA PHE A 139 -4.26 -2.43 4.80
C PHE A 139 -4.45 -1.88 3.40
N THR A 140 -5.39 -0.96 3.27
CA THR A 140 -5.52 -0.09 2.09
C THR A 140 -5.86 1.33 2.52
N GLN A 141 -5.52 2.30 1.69
CA GLN A 141 -5.83 3.70 1.94
C GLN A 141 -7.27 4.06 1.58
N SER A 142 -7.84 3.32 0.63
CA SER A 142 -9.15 3.58 0.07
C SER A 142 -10.22 2.75 0.75
N ARG A 143 -11.24 3.42 1.29
CA ARG A 143 -12.41 2.73 1.82
C ARG A 143 -13.16 1.95 0.73
N GLN A 144 -13.24 2.51 -0.48
CA GLN A 144 -13.87 1.81 -1.61
C GLN A 144 -13.11 0.53 -1.97
N MET A 145 -11.77 0.56 -1.94
CA MET A 145 -10.98 -0.65 -2.15
C MET A 145 -11.15 -1.65 -1.00
N LEU A 146 -11.28 -1.17 0.24
CA LEU A 146 -11.55 -2.02 1.39
C LEU A 146 -12.88 -2.77 1.23
N ASP A 147 -13.89 -2.12 0.69
CA ASP A 147 -15.19 -2.74 0.40
C ASP A 147 -15.07 -3.85 -0.67
N ILE A 148 -14.26 -3.63 -1.71
CA ILE A 148 -13.94 -4.67 -2.72
C ILE A 148 -13.23 -5.85 -2.05
N LEU A 149 -12.25 -5.59 -1.21
CA LEU A 149 -11.53 -6.63 -0.46
C LEU A 149 -12.45 -7.41 0.48
N GLU A 150 -13.40 -6.75 1.12
CA GLU A 150 -14.40 -7.42 1.96
C GLU A 150 -15.27 -8.39 1.18
N VAL A 151 -15.79 -7.98 0.03
CA VAL A 151 -16.57 -8.85 -0.85
C VAL A 151 -15.73 -10.05 -1.30
N PHE A 152 -14.49 -9.81 -1.71
CA PHE A 152 -13.55 -10.85 -2.12
C PHE A 152 -13.30 -11.88 -0.99
N VAL A 153 -12.99 -11.42 0.20
CA VAL A 153 -12.72 -12.26 1.37
C VAL A 153 -13.94 -13.09 1.75
N ARG A 154 -15.13 -12.48 1.68
CA ARG A 154 -16.40 -13.15 1.94
C ARG A 154 -16.70 -14.24 0.91
N GLU A 155 -16.49 -13.97 -0.38
CA GLU A 155 -16.68 -14.96 -1.46
C GLU A 155 -15.71 -16.14 -1.35
N LYS A 156 -14.53 -15.93 -0.75
CA LYS A 156 -13.56 -17.00 -0.48
C LYS A 156 -13.82 -17.75 0.83
N ASP A 157 -14.89 -17.42 1.55
CA ASP A 157 -15.25 -18.01 2.86
C ASP A 157 -14.15 -17.86 3.93
N TYR A 158 -13.37 -16.80 3.87
CA TYR A 158 -12.42 -16.47 4.91
C TYR A 158 -13.10 -15.73 6.07
N SER A 159 -12.77 -16.12 7.30
CA SER A 159 -13.17 -15.39 8.49
C SER A 159 -12.40 -14.07 8.59
N TYR A 160 -13.09 -12.97 8.83
CA TYR A 160 -12.47 -11.65 8.86
C TYR A 160 -13.17 -10.69 9.82
N LEU A 161 -12.41 -9.67 10.24
CA LEU A 161 -12.95 -8.45 10.84
C LEU A 161 -12.57 -7.26 9.94
N LYS A 162 -13.33 -6.17 10.06
CA LYS A 162 -13.12 -4.94 9.29
C LYS A 162 -13.20 -3.74 10.20
N MET A 163 -12.26 -2.81 10.03
CA MET A 163 -12.25 -1.54 10.75
C MET A 163 -11.80 -0.41 9.81
N ASP A 164 -12.61 0.64 9.71
CA ASP A 164 -12.33 1.82 8.92
C ASP A 164 -12.73 3.11 9.68
N GLY A 165 -12.63 4.26 9.02
CA GLY A 165 -12.96 5.55 9.62
C GLY A 165 -14.42 5.69 10.07
N THR A 166 -15.35 4.86 9.57
CA THR A 166 -16.75 4.85 9.97
C THR A 166 -17.03 3.97 11.17
N THR A 167 -16.07 3.11 11.56
CA THR A 167 -16.19 2.27 12.75
C THR A 167 -16.24 3.15 13.99
N ALA A 168 -17.30 3.00 14.79
CA ALA A 168 -17.45 3.75 16.03
C ALA A 168 -16.23 3.59 16.93
N ILE A 169 -15.75 4.68 17.53
CA ILE A 169 -14.52 4.67 18.35
C ILE A 169 -14.65 3.65 19.49
N ALA A 170 -15.82 3.57 20.13
CA ALA A 170 -16.07 2.62 21.20
C ALA A 170 -15.99 1.14 20.75
N SER A 171 -16.22 0.87 19.46
CA SER A 171 -16.18 -0.49 18.91
C SER A 171 -14.78 -0.94 18.49
N ARG A 172 -13.82 -0.03 18.40
CA ARG A 172 -12.49 -0.33 17.83
C ARG A 172 -11.66 -1.24 18.73
N GLN A 173 -11.56 -0.93 20.01
CA GLN A 173 -10.81 -1.76 20.97
C GLN A 173 -11.40 -3.17 21.14
N PRO A 174 -12.73 -3.34 21.28
CA PRO A 174 -13.34 -4.68 21.28
C PRO A 174 -13.03 -5.50 20.02
N LEU A 175 -13.02 -4.90 18.83
CA LEU A 175 -12.64 -5.60 17.58
C LEU A 175 -11.18 -6.04 17.60
N ILE A 176 -10.27 -5.19 18.06
CA ILE A 176 -8.84 -5.50 18.17
C ILE A 176 -8.62 -6.63 19.17
N ALA A 177 -9.26 -6.58 20.35
CA ALA A 177 -9.18 -7.61 21.36
C ALA A 177 -9.70 -8.94 20.81
N ARG A 178 -10.86 -8.93 20.18
CA ARG A 178 -11.46 -10.11 19.55
C ARG A 178 -10.52 -10.74 18.51
N TYR A 179 -9.89 -9.94 17.65
CA TYR A 179 -8.94 -10.45 16.67
C TYR A 179 -7.71 -11.09 17.33
N ASN A 180 -7.14 -10.45 18.35
CA ASN A 180 -5.96 -10.96 19.04
C ASN A 180 -6.27 -12.25 19.83
N GLU A 181 -7.45 -12.38 20.41
CA GLU A 181 -7.85 -13.51 21.26
C GLU A 181 -8.38 -14.70 20.44
N ASP A 182 -9.20 -14.43 19.44
CA ASP A 182 -9.83 -15.46 18.60
C ASP A 182 -8.95 -15.81 17.40
N LYS A 183 -8.15 -16.84 17.56
CA LYS A 183 -7.22 -17.33 16.52
C LYS A 183 -7.91 -17.91 15.28
N SER A 184 -9.22 -18.18 15.34
CA SER A 184 -9.99 -18.67 14.19
C SER A 184 -10.26 -17.58 13.15
N ILE A 185 -10.15 -16.31 13.51
CA ILE A 185 -10.32 -15.18 12.59
C ILE A 185 -9.01 -15.01 11.80
N PHE A 186 -9.10 -15.21 10.49
CA PHE A 186 -7.93 -15.23 9.61
C PHE A 186 -7.41 -13.84 9.27
N ILE A 187 -8.29 -12.93 8.84
CA ILE A 187 -7.93 -11.64 8.26
C ILE A 187 -8.51 -10.49 9.08
N PHE A 188 -7.72 -9.42 9.23
CA PHE A 188 -8.21 -8.13 9.66
C PHE A 188 -8.03 -7.11 8.53
N LEU A 189 -9.15 -6.60 8.02
CA LEU A 189 -9.20 -5.57 6.98
C LEU A 189 -9.23 -4.19 7.63
N LEU A 190 -8.29 -3.33 7.26
CA LEU A 190 -8.15 -1.99 7.85
C LEU A 190 -7.85 -0.94 6.80
N THR A 191 -8.37 0.28 7.00
CA THR A 191 -7.79 1.43 6.33
C THR A 191 -6.48 1.84 7.00
N THR A 192 -5.51 2.30 6.23
CA THR A 192 -4.17 2.65 6.73
C THR A 192 -4.23 3.73 7.81
N LYS A 193 -5.12 4.71 7.68
CA LYS A 193 -5.31 5.79 8.68
C LYS A 193 -5.77 5.24 10.03
N VAL A 194 -6.76 4.36 10.04
CA VAL A 194 -7.30 3.75 11.27
C VAL A 194 -6.26 2.85 11.92
N GLY A 195 -5.54 2.05 11.12
CA GLY A 195 -4.40 1.27 11.59
C GLY A 195 -3.27 2.11 12.18
N GLY A 196 -3.14 3.38 11.76
CA GLY A 196 -2.15 4.33 12.28
C GLY A 196 -2.39 4.82 13.71
N LEU A 197 -3.57 4.61 14.29
CA LEU A 197 -3.99 5.16 15.59
C LEU A 197 -3.51 4.37 16.83
N GLY A 198 -2.31 3.81 16.80
CA GLY A 198 -1.71 3.16 17.98
C GLY A 198 -2.30 1.80 18.35
N VAL A 199 -3.03 1.17 17.46
CA VAL A 199 -3.64 -0.15 17.67
C VAL A 199 -2.58 -1.25 17.83
N ASN A 200 -2.84 -2.21 18.71
CA ASN A 200 -1.95 -3.34 18.95
C ASN A 200 -2.55 -4.61 18.33
N LEU A 201 -1.96 -5.08 17.23
CA LEU A 201 -2.44 -6.22 16.44
C LEU A 201 -1.41 -7.36 16.38
N THR A 202 -0.83 -7.67 17.52
CA THR A 202 0.19 -8.73 17.66
C THR A 202 -0.35 -10.15 17.44
N GLY A 203 -1.65 -10.31 17.29
CA GLY A 203 -2.26 -11.59 16.90
C GLY A 203 -2.00 -12.01 15.45
N ALA A 204 -1.54 -11.09 14.59
CA ALA A 204 -1.17 -11.37 13.21
C ALA A 204 0.35 -11.44 13.03
N ASN A 205 0.79 -12.23 12.06
CA ASN A 205 2.20 -12.38 11.70
C ASN A 205 2.48 -12.12 10.19
N ARG A 206 1.45 -11.83 9.44
CA ARG A 206 1.53 -11.41 8.02
C ARG A 206 0.84 -10.08 7.86
N VAL A 207 1.48 -9.19 7.12
CA VAL A 207 0.95 -7.85 6.82
C VAL A 207 1.01 -7.61 5.32
N ILE A 208 -0.10 -7.18 4.74
CA ILE A 208 -0.15 -6.68 3.37
C ILE A 208 -0.48 -5.20 3.41
N ILE A 209 0.34 -4.40 2.76
CA ILE A 209 0.05 -3.01 2.41
C ILE A 209 -0.32 -3.00 0.93
N TYR A 210 -1.62 -2.92 0.66
CA TYR A 210 -2.19 -3.08 -0.68
C TYR A 210 -1.79 -1.95 -1.63
N ASP A 211 -1.74 -0.73 -1.12
CA ASP A 211 -1.37 0.46 -1.88
C ASP A 211 -0.46 1.40 -1.07
N PRO A 212 0.52 2.05 -1.72
CA PRO A 212 1.46 2.93 -1.04
C PRO A 212 0.82 4.26 -0.66
N ASP A 213 1.29 4.87 0.44
CA ASP A 213 0.99 6.26 0.81
C ASP A 213 2.07 7.21 0.24
N TRP A 214 1.68 8.46 -0.04
CA TRP A 214 2.64 9.52 -0.35
C TRP A 214 3.57 9.82 0.83
N ASN A 215 3.07 9.63 2.05
CA ASN A 215 3.83 9.82 3.27
C ASN A 215 4.39 8.47 3.76
N PRO A 216 5.72 8.26 3.70
CA PRO A 216 6.34 7.01 4.12
C PRO A 216 6.10 6.68 5.61
N SER A 217 5.89 7.68 6.47
CA SER A 217 5.60 7.43 7.88
C SER A 217 4.26 6.75 8.13
N THR A 218 3.25 6.99 7.30
CA THR A 218 1.95 6.30 7.40
C THR A 218 2.09 4.82 7.14
N ASP A 219 2.82 4.43 6.09
CA ASP A 219 3.09 3.01 5.78
C ASP A 219 3.94 2.36 6.86
N THR A 220 4.93 3.09 7.41
CA THR A 220 5.75 2.60 8.52
C THR A 220 4.90 2.33 9.76
N GLN A 221 3.98 3.22 10.11
CA GLN A 221 3.06 3.02 11.23
C GLN A 221 2.17 1.79 11.02
N ALA A 222 1.63 1.57 9.83
CA ALA A 222 0.85 0.38 9.51
C ALA A 222 1.68 -0.91 9.67
N ARG A 223 2.91 -0.94 9.16
CA ARG A 223 3.83 -2.08 9.32
C ARG A 223 4.09 -2.45 10.77
N GLU A 224 4.23 -1.45 11.64
CA GLU A 224 4.58 -1.63 13.05
C GLU A 224 3.41 -2.14 13.92
N ARG A 225 2.19 -2.33 13.35
CA ARG A 225 1.02 -2.79 14.13
C ARG A 225 1.12 -4.25 14.58
N ALA A 226 1.66 -5.11 13.74
CA ALA A 226 1.89 -6.50 14.08
C ALA A 226 3.25 -6.73 14.76
N TRP A 227 4.28 -5.96 14.39
CA TRP A 227 5.63 -6.09 14.94
C TRP A 227 5.84 -5.13 16.12
N ARG A 228 5.35 -5.53 17.27
CA ARG A 228 5.38 -4.76 18.53
C ARG A 228 5.71 -5.65 19.73
N ILE A 229 5.95 -5.01 20.87
CA ILE A 229 6.10 -5.71 22.17
C ILE A 229 4.89 -6.61 22.39
N GLY A 230 5.13 -7.87 22.71
CA GLY A 230 4.11 -8.92 22.84
C GLY A 230 3.97 -9.83 21.62
N GLN A 231 4.59 -9.50 20.48
CA GLN A 231 4.65 -10.37 19.31
C GLN A 231 5.58 -11.58 19.60
N LYS A 232 5.04 -12.77 19.35
CA LYS A 232 5.76 -14.05 19.58
C LYS A 232 6.20 -14.73 18.29
N GLN A 233 5.74 -14.26 17.14
CA GLN A 233 5.99 -14.88 15.85
C GLN A 233 6.79 -13.94 14.95
N GLN A 234 7.55 -14.52 14.01
CA GLN A 234 8.21 -13.78 12.95
C GLN A 234 7.18 -13.10 12.08
N VAL A 235 7.33 -11.78 11.87
CA VAL A 235 6.42 -10.97 11.06
C VAL A 235 6.98 -10.78 9.67
N THR A 236 6.18 -11.09 8.65
CA THR A 236 6.49 -10.80 7.25
C THR A 236 5.53 -9.75 6.71
N ILE A 237 6.09 -8.71 6.11
CA ILE A 237 5.36 -7.58 5.57
C ILE A 237 5.54 -7.55 4.05
N TYR A 238 4.42 -7.47 3.33
CA TYR A 238 4.39 -7.34 1.88
C TYR A 238 3.78 -6.02 1.48
N ARG A 239 4.53 -5.24 0.70
CA ARG A 239 4.05 -4.01 0.06
C ARG A 239 3.80 -4.30 -1.40
N LEU A 240 2.58 -4.03 -1.88
CA LEU A 240 2.19 -4.27 -3.26
C LEU A 240 2.30 -2.98 -4.07
N LEU A 241 2.94 -3.06 -5.21
CA LEU A 241 3.06 -1.97 -6.18
C LEU A 241 2.75 -2.49 -7.57
N THR A 242 2.04 -1.72 -8.36
CA THR A 242 1.86 -2.02 -9.78
C THR A 242 3.07 -1.54 -10.57
N ALA A 243 3.70 -2.46 -11.29
CA ALA A 243 4.88 -2.19 -12.08
C ALA A 243 4.58 -1.24 -13.25
N GLY A 244 5.49 -0.31 -13.53
CA GLY A 244 5.40 0.63 -14.64
C GLY A 244 4.39 1.76 -14.48
N THR A 245 3.80 1.93 -13.30
CA THR A 245 2.70 2.88 -13.03
C THR A 245 3.11 4.00 -12.09
N ILE A 246 2.14 4.87 -11.80
CA ILE A 246 2.27 5.94 -10.80
C ILE A 246 2.69 5.41 -9.42
N GLU A 247 2.36 4.17 -9.08
CA GLU A 247 2.72 3.60 -7.78
C GLU A 247 4.22 3.36 -7.63
N GLU A 248 4.92 2.94 -8.67
CA GLU A 248 6.40 2.90 -8.66
C GLU A 248 6.97 4.30 -8.42
N LYS A 249 6.43 5.32 -9.08
CA LYS A 249 6.90 6.70 -8.92
C LYS A 249 6.66 7.25 -7.51
N ILE A 250 5.54 6.91 -6.90
CA ILE A 250 5.25 7.22 -5.49
C ILE A 250 6.28 6.54 -4.58
N TYR A 251 6.56 5.27 -4.82
CA TYR A 251 7.53 4.50 -4.06
C TYR A 251 8.94 5.07 -4.16
N HIS A 252 9.37 5.48 -5.36
CA HIS A 252 10.65 6.16 -5.56
C HIS A 252 10.74 7.46 -4.75
N ARG A 253 9.66 8.23 -4.69
CA ARG A 253 9.62 9.46 -3.87
C ARG A 253 9.67 9.17 -2.37
N GLN A 254 9.05 8.08 -1.91
CA GLN A 254 9.16 7.64 -0.52
C GLN A 254 10.61 7.29 -0.17
N ILE A 255 11.28 6.52 -1.02
CA ILE A 255 12.70 6.16 -0.87
C ILE A 255 13.55 7.43 -0.81
N PHE A 256 13.34 8.36 -1.73
CA PHE A 256 14.08 9.62 -1.79
C PHE A 256 13.94 10.45 -0.51
N LYS A 257 12.71 10.60 0.00
CA LYS A 257 12.47 11.29 1.27
C LYS A 257 13.17 10.62 2.43
N GLN A 258 13.16 9.30 2.49
CA GLN A 258 13.82 8.52 3.52
C GLN A 258 15.35 8.68 3.44
N PHE A 259 15.92 8.64 2.24
CA PHE A 259 17.36 8.88 2.03
C PHE A 259 17.78 10.29 2.40
N LEU A 260 17.00 11.32 2.05
CA LEU A 260 17.26 12.69 2.46
C LEU A 260 17.25 12.84 3.99
N THR A 261 16.32 12.19 4.66
CA THR A 261 16.23 12.21 6.12
C THR A 261 17.44 11.53 6.76
N ASN A 262 17.92 10.44 6.16
CA ASN A 262 19.02 9.65 6.68
C ASN A 262 20.41 10.13 6.20
N ARG A 263 20.50 11.19 5.39
CA ARG A 263 21.75 11.73 4.79
C ARG A 263 22.60 10.71 4.03
N VAL A 264 22.00 9.65 3.48
CA VAL A 264 22.72 8.49 2.91
C VAL A 264 23.01 8.61 1.42
N LEU A 265 22.47 9.62 0.70
CA LEU A 265 22.74 9.83 -0.72
C LEU A 265 24.17 10.35 -0.96
N LYS A 266 25.15 9.45 -0.99
CA LYS A 266 26.54 9.78 -1.31
C LYS A 266 26.83 9.77 -2.82
N ASP A 267 26.04 9.05 -3.61
CA ASP A 267 26.26 8.89 -5.05
C ASP A 267 25.54 9.96 -5.88
N PRO A 268 26.29 10.75 -6.69
CA PRO A 268 25.69 11.74 -7.59
C PRO A 268 24.72 11.16 -8.64
N LYS A 269 24.91 9.89 -9.04
CA LYS A 269 24.02 9.22 -10.00
C LYS A 269 22.64 8.96 -9.39
N GLN A 270 22.58 8.58 -8.13
CA GLN A 270 21.32 8.40 -7.40
C GLN A 270 20.57 9.73 -7.24
N ARG A 271 21.28 10.84 -7.03
CA ARG A 271 20.67 12.18 -6.98
C ARG A 271 20.01 12.59 -8.30
N ARG A 272 20.53 12.18 -9.44
CA ARG A 272 19.94 12.48 -10.76
C ARG A 272 18.64 11.72 -10.99
N PHE A 273 18.55 10.49 -10.50
CA PHE A 273 17.38 9.63 -10.64
C PHE A 273 16.14 10.22 -9.97
N PHE A 274 16.31 11.00 -8.89
CA PHE A 274 15.24 11.59 -8.10
C PHE A 274 14.99 13.07 -8.41
N LYS A 275 15.72 13.67 -9.31
CA LYS A 275 15.61 15.11 -9.64
C LYS A 275 14.43 15.47 -10.53
N SER A 276 13.79 14.50 -11.14
CA SER A 276 12.69 14.75 -12.06
C SER A 276 11.41 15.08 -11.28
N ASN A 277 11.10 16.38 -11.25
CA ASN A 277 9.78 16.90 -10.91
C ASN A 277 8.93 17.06 -12.18
N ASP A 278 9.25 16.33 -13.25
CA ASP A 278 8.55 16.44 -14.50
C ASP A 278 7.17 15.81 -14.37
N ILE A 279 6.15 16.64 -14.53
CA ILE A 279 4.75 16.23 -14.53
C ILE A 279 4.46 15.21 -15.63
N TYR A 280 5.14 15.30 -16.77
CA TYR A 280 4.97 14.37 -17.89
C TYR A 280 5.35 12.95 -17.53
N GLU A 281 6.39 12.75 -16.72
CA GLU A 281 6.80 11.43 -16.28
C GLU A 281 5.77 10.74 -15.37
N LEU A 282 4.98 11.52 -14.63
CA LEU A 282 3.93 10.97 -13.76
C LEU A 282 2.79 10.35 -14.57
N PHE A 283 2.57 10.82 -15.79
CA PHE A 283 1.48 10.38 -16.69
C PHE A 283 2.01 9.50 -17.83
N THR A 284 2.90 8.58 -17.51
CA THR A 284 3.43 7.56 -18.42
C THR A 284 3.13 6.17 -17.89
N LEU A 285 3.07 5.20 -18.80
CA LEU A 285 2.95 3.79 -18.48
C LEU A 285 4.13 3.05 -19.12
N ALA A 286 4.96 2.41 -18.31
CA ALA A 286 6.08 1.62 -18.77
C ALA A 286 5.68 0.14 -18.92
N ASP A 287 6.37 -0.56 -19.84
CA ASP A 287 6.27 -2.01 -19.96
C ASP A 287 7.29 -2.66 -18.99
N PRO A 288 6.84 -3.43 -17.98
CA PRO A 288 7.74 -4.08 -17.04
C PRO A 288 8.58 -5.20 -17.68
N ASP A 289 8.19 -5.69 -18.85
CA ASP A 289 8.92 -6.71 -19.62
C ASP A 289 9.93 -6.12 -20.63
N GLY A 290 10.05 -4.77 -20.67
CA GLY A 290 11.05 -4.10 -21.50
C GLY A 290 12.48 -4.46 -21.11
N THR A 291 13.40 -4.30 -22.06
CA THR A 291 14.83 -4.67 -21.94
C THR A 291 15.58 -4.03 -20.78
N GLN A 292 14.99 -3.06 -20.09
CA GLN A 292 15.58 -2.32 -18.97
C GLN A 292 15.11 -2.75 -17.58
N GLY A 293 14.19 -3.72 -17.47
CA GLY A 293 13.59 -4.09 -16.19
C GLY A 293 12.66 -3.01 -15.62
N THR A 294 12.33 -3.08 -14.33
CA THR A 294 11.58 -2.02 -13.65
C THR A 294 12.47 -0.83 -13.33
N GLU A 295 11.93 0.39 -13.34
CA GLU A 295 12.65 1.59 -12.89
C GLU A 295 13.27 1.40 -11.50
N THR A 296 12.58 0.65 -10.64
CA THR A 296 13.03 0.34 -9.28
C THR A 296 14.24 -0.61 -9.29
N SER A 297 14.31 -1.60 -10.20
CA SER A 297 15.47 -2.49 -10.30
C SER A 297 16.73 -1.73 -10.72
N ALA A 298 16.61 -0.70 -11.53
CA ALA A 298 17.72 0.17 -11.92
C ALA A 298 18.23 1.02 -10.73
N ILE A 299 17.35 1.44 -9.82
CA ILE A 299 17.75 2.21 -8.61
C ILE A 299 18.53 1.34 -7.64
N PHE A 300 18.12 0.09 -7.49
CA PHE A 300 18.74 -0.86 -6.55
C PHE A 300 19.83 -1.74 -7.18
N ALA A 301 20.22 -1.47 -8.43
CA ALA A 301 21.34 -2.15 -9.07
C ALA A 301 22.62 -1.95 -8.23
N GLY A 302 23.08 -3.00 -7.56
CA GLY A 302 24.22 -2.97 -6.64
C GLY A 302 23.90 -2.91 -5.15
N LEU A 303 22.62 -2.91 -4.75
CA LEU A 303 22.20 -3.06 -3.37
C LEU A 303 21.57 -4.45 -3.15
N SER A 304 21.80 -5.06 -1.99
CA SER A 304 21.25 -6.37 -1.63
C SER A 304 19.76 -6.31 -1.31
N VAL A 305 18.95 -5.76 -2.22
CA VAL A 305 17.51 -5.73 -2.10
C VAL A 305 16.92 -6.78 -3.04
N HIS A 306 16.25 -7.78 -2.48
CA HIS A 306 15.56 -8.78 -3.27
C HIS A 306 14.25 -8.21 -3.81
N ILE A 307 14.24 -7.84 -5.09
CA ILE A 307 13.05 -7.46 -5.83
C ILE A 307 12.48 -8.74 -6.44
N VAL A 308 11.36 -9.20 -5.94
CA VAL A 308 10.67 -10.36 -6.50
C VAL A 308 9.56 -9.88 -7.41
N ILE A 309 9.79 -9.99 -8.73
CA ILE A 309 8.72 -9.87 -9.72
C ILE A 309 8.08 -11.25 -9.78
N ARG A 310 6.86 -11.40 -9.28
CA ARG A 310 6.10 -12.64 -9.47
C ARG A 310 5.21 -12.50 -10.68
N GLU A 311 5.44 -13.39 -11.63
CA GLU A 311 4.47 -13.67 -12.67
C GLU A 311 3.21 -14.27 -12.02
N THR A 312 2.08 -13.71 -12.37
CA THR A 312 0.79 -14.31 -12.04
C THR A 312 0.60 -15.51 -12.97
N PHE A 313 0.75 -16.73 -12.44
CA PHE A 313 0.33 -17.95 -13.10
C PHE A 313 -1.16 -18.17 -12.91
#